data_aa38096ef074569d767e68f01f2101f3
#
_entry.id   aa38096ef074569d767e68f01f2101f3
#
_cell.length_a   1.000
_cell.length_b   1.000
_cell.length_c   1.000
_cell.angle_alpha   90.00
_cell.angle_beta   90.00
_cell.angle_gamma   90.00
#
_symmetry.space_group_name_H-M   'P 1'
#
loop_
_entity.id
_entity.type
_entity.pdbx_description
1 polymer ?
#
loop_
_entity_poly.entity_id
_entity_poly.type
_entity_poly.pdbx_seq_one_letter_code
_entity_poly.pdbx_strand_id
1 'polypeptide(L)'
;MRAKRIRRIAGGTVAFILVAGVTFGVSRLRPAAPTVDRATIWPDEVKRGPMLREVRGLGTLVPEEIRWIPAQTDSRVDRIMLRPGAVVKPESIILELSDPQLQRDALDAAYQLKAAEADYANLKVQVSSELMNQKAAAAAVRSEYEQAKIQHEVDYKLFQQGIGPDVIVRQSKVKEEQLAIRAQLEDERTQIAAESSKARLDAQQARVEQQKALYQLRRGQVEALHVRAGIIGVLQLVPVEVGQRVTPGGNLARVADPKKLKAEIKIAETQVKDVAIGQKAAIDTRNGVVKGHISRIDPSVLNGTVTVDVAIDDALPQGARPDLSVDGTIELENLKDVLYVGRPVRGQSDATIGLFKLADDGSEAVRVNVKLGRSSVNAVEILQGLKAGDKVILSDMSAWDAVDRIRLR
;
A
#
# COMPACT_ATOMS: atom_id res chain seq x y z
N MET A 1 39.63 49.49 -91.86
CA MET A 1 39.51 48.32 -90.91
C MET A 1 38.86 48.64 -89.54
N ARG A 2 38.65 49.91 -89.15
CA ARG A 2 38.10 50.31 -87.84
C ARG A 2 36.57 50.05 -87.65
N ALA A 3 35.80 50.24 -88.72
CA ALA A 3 34.32 50.13 -88.63
C ALA A 3 33.77 48.69 -88.36
N LYS A 4 34.48 47.65 -88.81
CA LYS A 4 34.05 46.22 -88.56
C LYS A 4 34.30 45.77 -87.10
N ARG A 5 35.29 46.34 -86.40
CA ARG A 5 35.57 46.02 -84.97
C ARG A 5 34.53 46.64 -84.03
N ILE A 6 34.06 47.89 -84.31
CA ILE A 6 33.07 48.57 -83.49
C ILE A 6 31.70 47.83 -83.53
N ARG A 7 31.29 47.35 -84.74
CA ARG A 7 30.05 46.55 -84.91
C ARG A 7 30.08 45.21 -84.15
N ARG A 8 31.28 44.63 -84.07
CA ARG A 8 31.41 43.32 -83.31
C ARG A 8 31.40 43.54 -81.78
N ILE A 9 31.97 44.68 -81.33
CA ILE A 9 31.96 45.01 -79.90
C ILE A 9 30.55 45.43 -79.46
N ALA A 10 29.85 46.27 -80.27
CA ALA A 10 28.47 46.65 -80.02
C ALA A 10 27.50 45.46 -80.03
N GLY A 11 27.72 44.52 -80.92
CA GLY A 11 26.91 43.26 -80.93
C GLY A 11 27.16 42.33 -79.67
N GLY A 12 28.45 42.35 -79.22
CA GLY A 12 28.80 41.57 -78.01
C GLY A 12 28.24 42.19 -76.74
N THR A 13 28.21 43.54 -76.62
CA THR A 13 27.61 44.18 -75.44
C THR A 13 26.11 44.06 -75.39
N VAL A 14 25.41 44.13 -76.52
CA VAL A 14 23.95 43.87 -76.55
C VAL A 14 23.62 42.43 -76.25
N ALA A 15 24.39 41.48 -76.75
CA ALA A 15 24.22 40.08 -76.39
C ALA A 15 24.48 39.81 -74.88
N PHE A 16 25.51 40.45 -74.31
CA PHE A 16 25.80 40.34 -72.89
C PHE A 16 24.70 40.95 -72.02
N ILE A 17 24.14 42.11 -72.38
CA ILE A 17 23.00 42.73 -71.66
C ILE A 17 21.75 41.90 -71.78
N LEU A 18 21.47 41.24 -72.92
CA LEU A 18 20.35 40.32 -73.10
C LEU A 18 20.52 39.05 -72.26
N VAL A 19 21.69 38.44 -72.23
CA VAL A 19 21.98 37.26 -71.39
C VAL A 19 21.92 37.63 -69.91
N ALA A 20 22.50 38.82 -69.52
CA ALA A 20 22.39 39.29 -68.15
C ALA A 20 20.95 39.63 -67.76
N GLY A 21 20.14 40.18 -68.63
CA GLY A 21 18.71 40.42 -68.41
C GLY A 21 17.90 39.14 -68.30
N VAL A 22 18.18 38.13 -69.14
CA VAL A 22 17.54 36.86 -69.06
C VAL A 22 17.96 36.08 -67.81
N THR A 23 19.27 36.09 -67.50
CA THR A 23 19.73 35.40 -66.18
C THR A 23 19.18 36.11 -64.98
N PHE A 24 19.08 37.45 -64.94
CA PHE A 24 18.44 38.20 -63.89
C PHE A 24 16.92 37.94 -63.83
N GLY A 25 16.26 37.82 -64.99
CA GLY A 25 14.84 37.45 -65.08
C GLY A 25 14.59 36.03 -64.54
N VAL A 26 15.44 35.07 -64.99
CA VAL A 26 15.35 33.62 -64.52
C VAL A 26 15.71 33.52 -63.04
N SER A 27 16.68 34.29 -62.53
CA SER A 27 17.03 34.26 -61.07
C SER A 27 15.93 34.81 -60.18
N ARG A 28 14.99 35.58 -60.71
CA ARG A 28 13.79 36.06 -60.02
C ARG A 28 12.56 35.16 -60.19
N LEU A 29 12.62 34.16 -61.02
CA LEU A 29 11.57 33.13 -61.06
C LEU A 29 11.65 32.27 -59.80
N ARG A 30 10.62 32.36 -58.95
CA ARG A 30 10.47 31.49 -57.78
C ARG A 30 10.32 30.04 -58.28
N PRO A 31 11.01 29.06 -57.64
CA PRO A 31 10.81 27.64 -57.96
C PRO A 31 9.33 27.31 -57.96
N ALA A 32 8.86 26.51 -58.90
CA ALA A 32 7.48 26.03 -58.87
C ALA A 32 7.22 25.24 -57.59
N ALA A 33 6.21 25.68 -56.83
CA ALA A 33 5.83 25.00 -55.58
C ALA A 33 5.45 23.55 -55.89
N PRO A 34 6.00 22.55 -55.15
CA PRO A 34 5.63 21.18 -55.32
C PRO A 34 4.13 20.97 -55.02
N THR A 35 3.51 20.05 -55.73
CA THR A 35 2.09 19.78 -55.63
C THR A 35 1.86 18.66 -54.68
N VAL A 36 0.94 18.82 -53.72
CA VAL A 36 0.53 17.84 -52.70
C VAL A 36 -0.94 17.53 -52.92
N ASP A 37 -1.28 16.24 -52.78
CA ASP A 37 -2.67 15.80 -52.88
C ASP A 37 -3.46 16.22 -51.64
N ARG A 38 -4.58 16.90 -51.85
CA ARG A 38 -5.46 17.41 -50.81
C ARG A 38 -6.07 16.27 -49.96
N ALA A 39 -6.20 15.08 -50.50
CA ALA A 39 -6.68 13.90 -49.77
C ALA A 39 -5.69 13.39 -48.70
N THR A 40 -4.39 13.75 -48.82
CA THR A 40 -3.35 13.29 -47.90
C THR A 40 -3.08 14.26 -46.72
N ILE A 41 -3.68 15.45 -46.78
CA ILE A 41 -3.49 16.49 -45.75
C ILE A 41 -4.63 16.48 -44.74
N TRP A 42 -4.29 16.78 -43.51
CA TRP A 42 -5.25 16.92 -42.43
C TRP A 42 -5.23 18.40 -41.96
N PRO A 43 -6.14 19.22 -42.45
CA PRO A 43 -6.21 20.63 -42.05
C PRO A 43 -7.03 20.78 -40.78
N ASP A 44 -6.63 21.73 -39.90
CA ASP A 44 -7.42 22.14 -38.74
C ASP A 44 -7.31 23.65 -38.58
N GLU A 45 -8.27 24.24 -37.88
CA GLU A 45 -8.40 25.67 -37.67
C GLU A 45 -7.89 26.06 -36.28
N VAL A 46 -7.06 27.09 -36.19
CA VAL A 46 -6.60 27.65 -34.94
C VAL A 46 -7.75 28.35 -34.22
N LYS A 47 -8.09 27.88 -33.04
CA LYS A 47 -9.17 28.35 -32.20
C LYS A 47 -8.63 29.17 -31.03
N ARG A 48 -9.43 30.10 -30.53
CA ARG A 48 -9.18 30.79 -29.27
C ARG A 48 -10.26 30.48 -28.28
N GLY A 49 -9.88 30.02 -27.10
CA GLY A 49 -10.83 29.64 -26.06
C GLY A 49 -10.21 28.77 -24.97
N PRO A 50 -11.04 28.13 -24.17
CA PRO A 50 -10.57 27.22 -23.14
C PRO A 50 -9.99 25.94 -23.76
N MET A 51 -8.80 25.55 -23.30
CA MET A 51 -8.16 24.28 -23.67
C MET A 51 -7.93 23.45 -22.43
N LEU A 52 -8.56 22.27 -22.39
CA LEU A 52 -8.33 21.28 -21.34
C LEU A 52 -7.03 20.55 -21.65
N ARG A 53 -6.07 20.64 -20.75
CA ARG A 53 -4.82 19.92 -20.83
C ARG A 53 -4.95 18.58 -20.13
N GLU A 54 -4.75 17.53 -20.88
CA GLU A 54 -4.93 16.14 -20.43
C GLU A 54 -3.69 15.31 -20.74
N VAL A 55 -3.47 14.30 -19.94
CA VAL A 55 -2.48 13.26 -20.19
C VAL A 55 -3.18 11.90 -20.18
N ARG A 56 -2.75 11.01 -21.06
CA ARG A 56 -3.30 9.67 -21.21
C ARG A 56 -2.26 8.62 -20.88
N GLY A 57 -2.70 7.56 -20.20
CA GLY A 57 -1.90 6.39 -19.89
C GLY A 57 -2.71 5.10 -19.98
N LEU A 58 -2.02 4.02 -20.26
CA LEU A 58 -2.58 2.67 -20.19
C LEU A 58 -2.43 2.15 -18.77
N GLY A 59 -3.39 1.37 -18.30
CA GLY A 59 -3.35 0.81 -16.96
C GLY A 59 -4.18 -0.45 -16.81
N THR A 60 -4.33 -0.86 -15.57
CA THR A 60 -5.17 -1.99 -15.18
C THR A 60 -5.99 -1.66 -13.94
N LEU A 61 -7.17 -2.24 -13.83
CA LEU A 61 -7.93 -2.23 -12.59
C LEU A 61 -7.29 -3.22 -11.61
N VAL A 62 -7.00 -2.76 -10.40
CA VAL A 62 -6.49 -3.61 -9.33
C VAL A 62 -7.35 -3.45 -8.09
N PRO A 63 -7.53 -4.51 -7.28
CA PRO A 63 -8.22 -4.35 -6.00
C PRO A 63 -7.50 -3.37 -5.10
N GLU A 64 -8.25 -2.53 -4.36
CA GLU A 64 -7.67 -1.64 -3.35
C GLU A 64 -6.98 -2.42 -2.25
N GLU A 65 -7.61 -3.52 -1.82
CA GLU A 65 -7.10 -4.41 -0.77
C GLU A 65 -6.87 -5.81 -1.33
N ILE A 66 -5.62 -6.25 -1.28
CA ILE A 66 -5.21 -7.61 -1.62
C ILE A 66 -4.64 -8.25 -0.36
N ARG A 67 -5.18 -9.38 0.04
CA ARG A 67 -4.64 -10.17 1.14
C ARG A 67 -4.00 -11.45 0.63
N TRP A 68 -2.70 -11.52 0.79
CA TRP A 68 -1.95 -12.76 0.67
C TRP A 68 -2.03 -13.53 1.97
N ILE A 69 -2.27 -14.83 1.89
CA ILE A 69 -2.36 -15.74 3.03
C ILE A 69 -1.16 -16.66 2.95
N PRO A 70 -0.12 -16.42 3.79
CA PRO A 70 1.06 -17.27 3.82
C PRO A 70 0.87 -18.48 4.73
N ALA A 71 1.62 -19.55 4.49
CA ALA A 71 1.79 -20.65 5.42
C ALA A 71 2.47 -20.18 6.70
N GLN A 72 1.98 -20.62 7.87
CA GLN A 72 2.57 -20.28 9.16
C GLN A 72 3.55 -21.35 9.65
N THR A 73 3.37 -22.59 9.19
CA THR A 73 4.16 -23.75 9.61
C THR A 73 4.62 -24.54 8.38
N ASP A 74 5.67 -25.34 8.55
CA ASP A 74 6.05 -26.35 7.56
C ASP A 74 4.98 -27.46 7.57
N SER A 75 4.37 -27.69 6.42
CA SER A 75 3.23 -28.59 6.33
C SER A 75 3.00 -29.08 4.91
N ARG A 76 2.08 -30.02 4.71
CA ARG A 76 1.67 -30.49 3.40
C ARG A 76 0.20 -30.12 3.15
N VAL A 77 -0.11 -29.70 1.92
CA VAL A 77 -1.50 -29.45 1.50
C VAL A 77 -2.26 -30.78 1.47
N ASP A 78 -3.24 -30.92 2.37
CA ASP A 78 -4.10 -32.11 2.45
C ASP A 78 -5.29 -32.00 1.49
N ARG A 79 -6.02 -30.88 1.55
CA ARG A 79 -7.19 -30.64 0.72
C ARG A 79 -7.35 -29.16 0.38
N ILE A 80 -7.85 -28.89 -0.84
CA ILE A 80 -8.28 -27.55 -1.27
C ILE A 80 -9.81 -27.54 -1.24
N MET A 81 -10.39 -26.76 -0.31
CA MET A 81 -11.84 -26.70 -0.08
C MET A 81 -12.53 -25.74 -1.04
N LEU A 82 -11.87 -24.63 -1.39
CA LEU A 82 -12.41 -23.61 -2.27
C LEU A 82 -11.48 -23.36 -3.46
N ARG A 83 -12.08 -23.14 -4.63
CA ARG A 83 -11.35 -22.84 -5.86
C ARG A 83 -11.37 -21.35 -6.16
N PRO A 84 -10.43 -20.83 -6.97
CA PRO A 84 -10.47 -19.46 -7.48
C PRO A 84 -11.83 -19.12 -8.09
N GLY A 85 -12.34 -17.91 -7.76
CA GLY A 85 -13.69 -17.45 -8.09
C GLY A 85 -14.73 -17.60 -6.98
N ALA A 86 -14.46 -18.36 -5.91
CA ALA A 86 -15.37 -18.50 -4.78
C ALA A 86 -15.45 -17.23 -3.93
N VAL A 87 -16.65 -16.85 -3.52
CA VAL A 87 -16.88 -15.78 -2.54
C VAL A 87 -16.55 -16.32 -1.14
N VAL A 88 -15.75 -15.57 -0.40
CA VAL A 88 -15.26 -15.97 0.94
C VAL A 88 -15.61 -14.94 2.00
N LYS A 89 -15.78 -15.42 3.22
CA LYS A 89 -15.89 -14.66 4.47
C LYS A 89 -14.65 -14.88 5.32
N PRO A 90 -14.40 -14.07 6.36
CA PRO A 90 -13.20 -14.22 7.20
C PRO A 90 -12.98 -15.63 7.76
N GLU A 91 -14.05 -16.32 8.14
CA GLU A 91 -14.04 -17.67 8.70
C GLU A 91 -13.99 -18.80 7.65
N SER A 92 -14.16 -18.50 6.37
CA SER A 92 -14.16 -19.51 5.29
C SER A 92 -12.82 -20.20 5.19
N ILE A 93 -12.80 -21.53 5.29
CA ILE A 93 -11.60 -22.35 5.12
C ILE A 93 -11.36 -22.52 3.61
N ILE A 94 -10.20 -22.10 3.15
CA ILE A 94 -9.79 -22.16 1.73
C ILE A 94 -9.16 -23.53 1.44
N LEU A 95 -8.23 -23.95 2.31
CA LEU A 95 -7.53 -25.22 2.21
C LEU A 95 -7.13 -25.73 3.60
N GLU A 96 -6.88 -27.00 3.69
CA GLU A 96 -6.42 -27.68 4.88
C GLU A 96 -5.00 -28.21 4.67
N LEU A 97 -4.16 -27.92 5.65
CA LEU A 97 -2.80 -28.41 5.73
C LEU A 97 -2.70 -29.56 6.72
N SER A 98 -1.74 -30.42 6.55
CA SER A 98 -1.46 -31.54 7.45
C SER A 98 -0.02 -31.48 7.95
N ASP A 99 0.11 -31.53 9.27
CA ASP A 99 1.37 -31.74 9.98
C ASP A 99 1.15 -32.66 11.20
N PRO A 100 1.37 -33.98 11.04
CA PRO A 100 1.18 -34.94 12.13
C PRO A 100 2.14 -34.73 13.31
N GLN A 101 3.31 -34.13 13.07
CA GLN A 101 4.26 -33.85 14.16
C GLN A 101 3.74 -32.70 15.03
N LEU A 102 3.27 -31.62 14.42
CA LEU A 102 2.70 -30.50 15.14
C LEU A 102 1.46 -30.89 15.96
N GLN A 103 0.62 -31.79 15.43
CA GLN A 103 -0.53 -32.33 16.16
C GLN A 103 -0.09 -33.09 17.40
N ARG A 104 0.96 -33.93 17.32
CA ARG A 104 1.54 -34.63 18.49
C ARG A 104 2.13 -33.62 19.48
N ASP A 105 2.92 -32.64 19.02
CA ASP A 105 3.50 -31.63 19.90
C ASP A 105 2.43 -30.84 20.67
N ALA A 106 1.28 -30.56 20.04
CA ALA A 106 0.16 -29.89 20.70
C ALA A 106 -0.51 -30.77 21.75
N LEU A 107 -0.67 -32.07 21.47
CA LEU A 107 -1.17 -33.02 22.45
C LEU A 107 -0.21 -33.19 23.65
N ASP A 108 1.08 -33.32 23.40
CA ASP A 108 2.10 -33.40 24.45
C ASP A 108 2.10 -32.13 25.33
N ALA A 109 2.01 -30.98 24.74
CA ALA A 109 1.88 -29.70 25.47
C ALA A 109 0.59 -29.67 26.33
N ALA A 110 -0.52 -30.21 25.81
CA ALA A 110 -1.77 -30.28 26.56
C ALA A 110 -1.63 -31.18 27.79
N TYR A 111 -0.96 -32.36 27.65
CA TYR A 111 -0.72 -33.28 28.79
C TYR A 111 0.25 -32.67 29.80
N GLN A 112 1.32 -31.96 29.35
CA GLN A 112 2.24 -31.26 30.23
C GLN A 112 1.54 -30.16 31.05
N LEU A 113 0.65 -29.38 30.42
CA LEU A 113 -0.18 -28.40 31.13
C LEU A 113 -1.04 -29.06 32.19
N LYS A 114 -1.74 -30.17 31.84
CA LYS A 114 -2.61 -30.91 32.77
C LYS A 114 -1.82 -31.46 33.94
N ALA A 115 -0.60 -31.97 33.71
CA ALA A 115 0.29 -32.44 34.77
C ALA A 115 0.70 -31.31 35.71
N ALA A 116 1.10 -30.15 35.16
CA ALA A 116 1.49 -28.97 35.96
C ALA A 116 0.32 -28.40 36.78
N GLU A 117 -0.91 -28.42 36.23
CA GLU A 117 -2.14 -28.06 36.96
C GLU A 117 -2.44 -29.01 38.11
N ALA A 118 -2.25 -30.33 37.91
CA ALA A 118 -2.41 -31.33 38.96
C ALA A 118 -1.37 -31.18 40.08
N ASP A 119 -0.11 -30.95 39.72
CA ASP A 119 0.98 -30.66 40.66
C ASP A 119 0.69 -29.42 41.50
N TYR A 120 0.20 -28.35 40.88
CA TYR A 120 -0.21 -27.12 41.57
C TYR A 120 -1.38 -27.41 42.56
N ALA A 121 -2.38 -28.14 42.12
CA ALA A 121 -3.52 -28.53 42.98
C ALA A 121 -3.06 -29.34 44.20
N ASN A 122 -2.18 -30.34 44.00
CA ASN A 122 -1.60 -31.13 45.06
C ASN A 122 -0.77 -30.26 46.03
N LEU A 123 0.09 -29.46 45.54
CA LEU A 123 0.89 -28.51 46.35
C LEU A 123 0.01 -27.60 47.18
N LYS A 124 -1.07 -27.06 46.59
CA LYS A 124 -2.04 -26.22 47.29
C LYS A 124 -2.67 -26.90 48.49
N VAL A 125 -3.07 -28.17 48.35
CA VAL A 125 -3.62 -28.94 49.44
C VAL A 125 -2.57 -29.20 50.52
N GLN A 126 -1.36 -29.61 50.10
CA GLN A 126 -0.25 -29.91 51.05
C GLN A 126 0.12 -28.66 51.87
N VAL A 127 0.32 -27.52 51.20
CA VAL A 127 0.68 -26.23 51.87
C VAL A 127 -0.45 -25.77 52.77
N SER A 128 -1.71 -25.93 52.37
CA SER A 128 -2.88 -25.60 53.24
C SER A 128 -2.91 -26.45 54.50
N SER A 129 -2.63 -27.75 54.40
CA SER A 129 -2.56 -28.63 55.53
C SER A 129 -1.39 -28.31 56.45
N GLU A 130 -0.20 -28.02 55.93
CA GLU A 130 0.99 -27.61 56.67
C GLU A 130 0.73 -26.32 57.49
N LEU A 131 0.14 -25.31 56.82
CA LEU A 131 -0.20 -24.03 57.47
C LEU A 131 -1.28 -24.19 58.54
N MET A 132 -2.26 -25.08 58.30
CA MET A 132 -3.28 -25.40 59.33
C MET A 132 -2.66 -26.03 60.59
N ASN A 133 -1.73 -26.99 60.40
CA ASN A 133 -1.02 -27.61 61.50
C ASN A 133 -0.18 -26.57 62.30
N GLN A 134 0.49 -25.67 61.61
CA GLN A 134 1.28 -24.60 62.24
C GLN A 134 0.39 -23.62 63.03
N LYS A 135 -0.77 -23.25 62.49
CA LYS A 135 -1.76 -22.41 63.18
C LYS A 135 -2.33 -23.11 64.41
N ALA A 136 -2.59 -24.43 64.33
CA ALA A 136 -3.06 -25.19 65.51
C ALA A 136 -2.01 -25.22 66.61
N ALA A 137 -0.71 -25.39 66.28
CA ALA A 137 0.38 -25.35 67.25
C ALA A 137 0.51 -23.96 67.91
N ALA A 138 0.45 -22.88 67.15
CA ALA A 138 0.46 -21.51 67.66
C ALA A 138 -0.75 -21.20 68.58
N ALA A 139 -1.93 -21.69 68.19
CA ALA A 139 -3.14 -21.56 69.01
C ALA A 139 -3.03 -22.26 70.36
N ALA A 140 -2.42 -23.46 70.42
CA ALA A 140 -2.18 -24.21 71.66
C ALA A 140 -1.26 -23.43 72.63
N VAL A 141 -0.12 -22.91 72.08
CA VAL A 141 0.82 -22.09 72.89
C VAL A 141 0.18 -20.81 73.39
N ARG A 142 -0.65 -20.17 72.55
CA ARG A 142 -1.39 -18.99 72.95
C ARG A 142 -2.40 -19.26 74.06
N SER A 143 -3.08 -20.42 74.05
CA SER A 143 -3.96 -20.83 75.14
C SER A 143 -3.18 -21.06 76.43
N GLU A 144 -1.99 -21.68 76.39
CA GLU A 144 -1.11 -21.85 77.57
C GLU A 144 -0.68 -20.48 78.14
N TYR A 145 -0.34 -19.53 77.29
CA TYR A 145 0.00 -18.17 77.72
C TYR A 145 -1.17 -17.46 78.41
N GLU A 146 -2.38 -17.49 77.81
CA GLU A 146 -3.55 -16.86 78.43
C GLU A 146 -3.89 -17.49 79.80
N GLN A 147 -3.74 -18.82 79.92
CA GLN A 147 -3.90 -19.48 81.24
C GLN A 147 -2.86 -18.99 82.28
N ALA A 148 -1.56 -18.92 81.88
CA ALA A 148 -0.51 -18.40 82.78
C ALA A 148 -0.71 -16.97 83.19
N LYS A 149 -1.22 -16.13 82.27
CA LYS A 149 -1.55 -14.73 82.52
C LYS A 149 -2.69 -14.61 83.51
N ILE A 150 -3.76 -15.35 83.35
CA ILE A 150 -4.87 -15.39 84.34
C ILE A 150 -4.36 -15.83 85.71
N GLN A 151 -3.52 -16.89 85.77
CA GLN A 151 -2.94 -17.38 87.00
C GLN A 151 -2.10 -16.30 87.68
N HIS A 152 -1.23 -15.63 86.92
CA HIS A 152 -0.42 -14.51 87.52
C HIS A 152 -1.31 -13.40 88.00
N GLU A 153 -2.34 -13.01 87.32
CA GLU A 153 -3.30 -11.96 87.77
C GLU A 153 -3.99 -12.35 89.06
N VAL A 154 -4.37 -13.61 89.22
CA VAL A 154 -4.97 -14.13 90.48
C VAL A 154 -3.96 -14.11 91.61
N ASP A 155 -2.75 -14.66 91.43
CA ASP A 155 -1.70 -14.73 92.39
C ASP A 155 -1.30 -13.32 92.86
N TYR A 156 -1.21 -12.33 91.96
CA TYR A 156 -0.90 -10.95 92.25
C TYR A 156 -2.01 -10.27 93.11
N LYS A 157 -3.29 -10.50 92.75
CA LYS A 157 -4.43 -9.98 93.57
C LYS A 157 -4.45 -10.58 94.96
N LEU A 158 -4.19 -11.86 95.15
CA LEU A 158 -4.10 -12.51 96.48
C LEU A 158 -2.95 -11.95 97.26
N PHE A 159 -1.79 -11.71 96.67
CA PHE A 159 -0.66 -11.07 97.35
C PHE A 159 -0.97 -9.64 97.80
N GLN A 160 -1.64 -8.83 96.99
CA GLN A 160 -2.08 -7.48 97.35
C GLN A 160 -3.02 -7.49 98.57
N GLN A 161 -3.80 -8.56 98.72
CA GLN A 161 -4.70 -8.75 99.88
C GLN A 161 -4.00 -9.36 101.08
N GLY A 162 -2.67 -9.60 101.02
CA GLY A 162 -1.89 -10.16 102.11
C GLY A 162 -2.06 -11.66 102.35
N ILE A 163 -2.68 -12.40 101.40
CA ILE A 163 -3.04 -13.82 101.57
C ILE A 163 -2.00 -14.75 100.90
N GLY A 164 -1.11 -14.26 100.02
CA GLY A 164 -0.19 -15.09 99.25
C GLY A 164 1.28 -14.72 99.44
N PRO A 165 2.24 -15.71 99.31
CA PRO A 165 3.67 -15.44 99.41
C PRO A 165 4.24 -14.82 98.11
N ASP A 166 5.16 -13.84 98.25
CA ASP A 166 5.84 -13.12 97.17
C ASP A 166 6.52 -14.08 96.09
N VAL A 167 7.03 -15.19 96.58
CA VAL A 167 7.68 -16.21 95.75
C VAL A 167 6.73 -16.78 94.65
N ILE A 168 5.45 -16.99 94.99
CA ILE A 168 4.47 -17.52 94.01
C ILE A 168 4.17 -16.53 92.98
N VAL A 169 4.02 -15.26 93.26
CA VAL A 169 3.83 -14.15 92.30
C VAL A 169 5.01 -14.03 91.39
N ARG A 170 6.23 -14.10 91.90
CA ARG A 170 7.42 -14.04 91.03
C ARG A 170 7.50 -15.27 90.11
N GLN A 171 7.14 -16.45 90.59
CA GLN A 171 7.16 -17.70 89.76
C GLN A 171 6.09 -17.65 88.68
N SER A 172 4.86 -17.22 88.98
CA SER A 172 3.80 -17.11 88.01
C SER A 172 4.10 -16.03 86.98
N LYS A 173 4.74 -14.91 87.38
CA LYS A 173 5.21 -13.86 86.46
C LYS A 173 6.27 -14.34 85.51
N VAL A 174 7.29 -15.05 85.94
CA VAL A 174 8.33 -15.62 85.10
C VAL A 174 7.73 -16.61 84.05
N LYS A 175 6.76 -17.40 84.53
CA LYS A 175 6.07 -18.36 83.63
C LYS A 175 5.25 -17.63 82.61
N GLU A 176 4.52 -16.59 82.96
CA GLU A 176 3.79 -15.74 82.01
C GLU A 176 4.74 -15.12 80.93
N GLU A 177 5.84 -14.48 81.40
CA GLU A 177 6.83 -13.85 80.51
C GLU A 177 7.47 -14.87 79.53
N GLN A 178 7.80 -16.08 79.97
CA GLN A 178 8.34 -17.15 79.17
C GLN A 178 7.33 -17.61 78.10
N LEU A 179 6.06 -17.78 78.45
CA LEU A 179 5.01 -18.19 77.51
C LEU A 179 4.61 -17.04 76.56
N ALA A 180 4.69 -15.79 76.97
CA ALA A 180 4.49 -14.65 76.14
C ALA A 180 5.52 -14.64 74.98
N ILE A 181 6.81 -14.80 75.30
CA ILE A 181 7.88 -14.87 74.29
C ILE A 181 7.67 -16.06 73.38
N ARG A 182 7.30 -17.21 73.91
CA ARG A 182 7.04 -18.43 73.13
C ARG A 182 5.85 -18.23 72.17
N ALA A 183 4.76 -17.61 72.64
CA ALA A 183 3.59 -17.32 71.82
C ALA A 183 3.94 -16.36 70.64
N GLN A 184 4.73 -15.30 70.96
CA GLN A 184 5.21 -14.39 69.93
C GLN A 184 6.04 -15.12 68.85
N LEU A 185 6.99 -15.96 69.27
CA LEU A 185 7.81 -16.75 68.34
C LEU A 185 7.00 -17.71 67.47
N GLU A 186 5.95 -18.36 67.99
CA GLU A 186 5.08 -19.19 67.21
C GLU A 186 4.19 -18.40 66.24
N ASP A 187 3.74 -17.20 66.60
CA ASP A 187 3.04 -16.28 65.68
C ASP A 187 3.97 -15.84 64.54
N GLU A 188 5.23 -15.44 64.83
CA GLU A 188 6.22 -15.11 63.79
C GLU A 188 6.52 -16.32 62.89
N ARG A 189 6.65 -17.55 63.44
CA ARG A 189 6.83 -18.78 62.69
C ARG A 189 5.64 -19.03 61.73
N THR A 190 4.42 -18.79 62.18
CA THR A 190 3.21 -18.94 61.40
C THR A 190 3.17 -17.96 60.26
N GLN A 191 3.62 -16.70 60.47
CA GLN A 191 3.72 -15.72 59.44
C GLN A 191 4.78 -16.09 58.36
N ILE A 192 5.97 -16.49 58.79
CA ILE A 192 7.05 -16.93 57.88
C ILE A 192 6.60 -18.17 57.11
N ALA A 193 5.91 -19.10 57.73
CA ALA A 193 5.35 -20.26 57.05
C ALA A 193 4.30 -19.91 55.99
N ALA A 194 3.45 -18.89 56.27
CA ALA A 194 2.46 -18.39 55.32
C ALA A 194 3.13 -17.73 54.12
N GLU A 195 4.14 -16.88 54.35
CA GLU A 195 4.92 -16.23 53.28
C GLU A 195 5.68 -17.26 52.43
N SER A 196 6.36 -18.21 53.06
CA SER A 196 7.04 -19.30 52.32
C SER A 196 6.06 -20.16 51.53
N SER A 197 4.89 -20.44 52.09
CA SER A 197 3.81 -21.19 51.40
C SER A 197 3.31 -20.44 50.18
N LYS A 198 3.10 -19.15 50.31
CA LYS A 198 2.72 -18.29 49.19
C LYS A 198 3.78 -18.29 48.08
N ALA A 199 5.06 -18.08 48.45
CA ALA A 199 6.15 -18.10 47.49
C ALA A 199 6.23 -19.45 46.71
N ARG A 200 6.03 -20.55 47.40
CA ARG A 200 6.00 -21.91 46.73
C ARG A 200 4.83 -22.02 45.77
N LEU A 201 3.63 -21.54 46.13
CA LEU A 201 2.46 -21.56 45.27
C LEU A 201 2.65 -20.65 44.07
N ASP A 202 3.16 -19.44 44.26
CA ASP A 202 3.42 -18.49 43.18
C ASP A 202 4.44 -19.07 42.17
N ALA A 203 5.49 -19.71 42.64
CA ALA A 203 6.48 -20.38 41.79
C ALA A 203 5.85 -21.53 40.97
N GLN A 204 5.00 -22.34 41.57
CA GLN A 204 4.33 -23.45 40.84
C GLN A 204 3.26 -22.92 39.89
N GLN A 205 2.56 -21.84 40.25
CA GLN A 205 1.61 -21.17 39.38
C GLN A 205 2.33 -20.61 38.13
N ALA A 206 3.48 -19.95 38.30
CA ALA A 206 4.29 -19.47 37.17
C ALA A 206 4.65 -20.62 36.19
N ARG A 207 4.90 -21.83 36.74
CA ARG A 207 5.16 -23.02 35.92
C ARG A 207 3.91 -23.47 35.13
N VAL A 208 2.73 -23.42 35.75
CA VAL A 208 1.45 -23.68 35.06
C VAL A 208 1.24 -22.68 33.94
N GLU A 209 1.48 -21.38 34.18
CA GLU A 209 1.33 -20.33 33.16
C GLU A 209 2.31 -20.54 32.00
N GLN A 210 3.56 -20.94 32.28
CA GLN A 210 4.54 -21.29 31.24
C GLN A 210 4.04 -22.44 30.34
N GLN A 211 3.55 -23.53 30.96
CA GLN A 211 3.02 -24.67 30.19
C GLN A 211 1.74 -24.29 29.41
N LYS A 212 0.89 -23.45 29.99
CA LYS A 212 -0.31 -22.89 29.33
C LYS A 212 0.05 -22.07 28.09
N ALA A 213 1.06 -21.21 28.19
CA ALA A 213 1.53 -20.43 27.07
C ALA A 213 2.08 -21.31 25.94
N LEU A 214 2.85 -22.34 26.29
CA LEU A 214 3.35 -23.33 25.32
C LEU A 214 2.21 -24.06 24.62
N TYR A 215 1.23 -24.55 25.38
CA TYR A 215 0.04 -25.21 24.82
C TYR A 215 -0.74 -24.29 23.89
N GLN A 216 -0.98 -23.03 24.29
CA GLN A 216 -1.68 -22.07 23.45
C GLN A 216 -0.94 -21.79 22.14
N LEU A 217 0.40 -21.68 22.19
CA LEU A 217 1.24 -21.53 20.98
C LEU A 217 1.05 -22.72 20.04
N ARG A 218 1.20 -23.96 20.55
CA ARG A 218 1.07 -25.18 19.74
C ARG A 218 -0.33 -25.34 19.17
N ARG A 219 -1.35 -25.06 19.97
CA ARG A 219 -2.75 -25.08 19.53
C ARG A 219 -3.00 -24.06 18.43
N GLY A 220 -2.50 -22.82 18.56
CA GLY A 220 -2.63 -21.81 17.52
C GLY A 220 -1.96 -22.22 16.21
N GLN A 221 -0.82 -22.91 16.28
CA GLN A 221 -0.15 -23.47 15.11
C GLN A 221 -0.98 -24.58 14.43
N VAL A 222 -1.63 -25.46 15.23
CA VAL A 222 -2.55 -26.48 14.69
C VAL A 222 -3.78 -25.84 14.07
N GLU A 223 -4.36 -24.81 14.68
CA GLU A 223 -5.49 -24.08 14.11
C GLU A 223 -5.11 -23.38 12.79
N ALA A 224 -3.86 -22.93 12.64
CA ALA A 224 -3.36 -22.32 11.42
C ALA A 224 -3.22 -23.30 10.24
N LEU A 225 -3.30 -24.62 10.49
CA LEU A 225 -3.41 -25.64 9.43
C LEU A 225 -4.75 -25.54 8.67
N HIS A 226 -5.79 -24.98 9.28
CA HIS A 226 -7.03 -24.61 8.61
C HIS A 226 -6.90 -23.18 8.07
N VAL A 227 -6.45 -23.07 6.82
CA VAL A 227 -6.16 -21.78 6.19
C VAL A 227 -7.45 -21.04 5.88
N ARG A 228 -7.69 -19.93 6.61
CA ARG A 228 -8.90 -19.12 6.49
C ARG A 228 -8.66 -17.88 5.64
N ALA A 229 -9.72 -17.37 5.01
CA ALA A 229 -9.67 -16.17 4.17
C ALA A 229 -9.29 -14.91 4.95
N GLY A 230 -9.82 -14.74 6.17
CA GLY A 230 -9.52 -13.63 7.07
C GLY A 230 -10.10 -12.27 6.65
N ILE A 231 -10.68 -12.15 5.45
CA ILE A 231 -11.40 -10.98 4.93
C ILE A 231 -12.62 -11.43 4.13
N ILE A 232 -13.56 -10.49 3.90
CA ILE A 232 -14.64 -10.69 2.93
C ILE A 232 -14.09 -10.37 1.54
N GLY A 233 -14.36 -11.24 0.56
CA GLY A 233 -13.89 -11.01 -0.80
C GLY A 233 -14.11 -12.19 -1.71
N VAL A 234 -13.31 -12.27 -2.76
CA VAL A 234 -13.27 -13.39 -3.70
C VAL A 234 -11.86 -13.97 -3.72
N LEU A 235 -11.79 -15.28 -3.65
CA LEU A 235 -10.55 -16.03 -3.79
C LEU A 235 -10.05 -15.90 -5.23
N GLN A 236 -8.91 -15.20 -5.42
CA GLN A 236 -8.37 -14.95 -6.75
C GLN A 236 -7.41 -16.04 -7.22
N LEU A 237 -6.58 -16.53 -6.30
CA LEU A 237 -5.51 -17.46 -6.63
C LEU A 237 -5.23 -18.42 -5.48
N VAL A 238 -4.96 -19.68 -5.82
CA VAL A 238 -4.41 -20.71 -4.93
C VAL A 238 -3.21 -21.33 -5.67
N PRO A 239 -1.98 -20.85 -5.42
CA PRO A 239 -0.79 -21.25 -6.19
C PRO A 239 -0.16 -22.56 -5.68
N VAL A 240 -0.94 -23.41 -5.00
CA VAL A 240 -0.47 -24.68 -4.44
C VAL A 240 -1.38 -25.84 -4.85
N GLU A 241 -0.81 -27.03 -4.87
CA GLU A 241 -1.51 -28.27 -5.25
C GLU A 241 -1.62 -29.23 -4.07
N VAL A 242 -2.63 -30.12 -4.10
CA VAL A 242 -2.83 -31.17 -3.10
C VAL A 242 -1.60 -32.10 -3.08
N GLY A 243 -1.06 -32.35 -1.89
CA GLY A 243 0.15 -33.14 -1.70
C GLY A 243 1.44 -32.32 -1.69
N GLN A 244 1.41 -31.06 -2.11
CA GLN A 244 2.58 -30.17 -2.13
C GLN A 244 3.03 -29.83 -0.69
N ARG A 245 4.34 -29.84 -0.45
CA ARG A 245 4.93 -29.30 0.79
C ARG A 245 5.04 -27.80 0.72
N VAL A 246 4.67 -27.13 1.80
CA VAL A 246 4.74 -25.66 1.95
C VAL A 246 5.58 -25.31 3.17
N THR A 247 6.38 -24.26 3.06
CA THR A 247 7.23 -23.76 4.13
C THR A 247 6.68 -22.45 4.70
N PRO A 248 7.02 -22.06 5.93
CA PRO A 248 6.60 -20.79 6.51
C PRO A 248 6.92 -19.61 5.58
N GLY A 249 5.94 -18.72 5.39
CA GLY A 249 6.04 -17.57 4.45
C GLY A 249 5.64 -17.88 3.01
N GLY A 250 5.48 -19.15 2.63
CA GLY A 250 5.01 -19.53 1.29
C GLY A 250 3.55 -19.11 1.06
N ASN A 251 3.26 -18.50 -0.08
CA ASN A 251 1.91 -18.03 -0.42
C ASN A 251 0.97 -19.20 -0.68
N LEU A 252 -0.15 -19.26 0.04
CA LEU A 252 -1.18 -20.30 -0.09
C LEU A 252 -2.41 -19.83 -0.86
N ALA A 253 -2.79 -18.57 -0.68
CA ALA A 253 -3.97 -18.02 -1.33
C ALA A 253 -3.85 -16.50 -1.47
N ARG A 254 -4.59 -15.93 -2.44
CA ARG A 254 -4.80 -14.51 -2.62
C ARG A 254 -6.29 -14.21 -2.62
N VAL A 255 -6.73 -13.38 -1.68
CA VAL A 255 -8.12 -12.93 -1.56
C VAL A 255 -8.17 -11.42 -1.75
N ALA A 256 -9.16 -10.92 -2.49
CA ALA A 256 -9.38 -9.49 -2.69
C ALA A 256 -10.87 -9.18 -2.80
N ASP A 257 -11.25 -7.93 -2.51
CA ASP A 257 -12.60 -7.45 -2.75
C ASP A 257 -12.73 -6.97 -4.20
N PRO A 258 -13.50 -7.67 -5.06
CA PRO A 258 -13.67 -7.28 -6.46
C PRO A 258 -14.56 -6.05 -6.64
N LYS A 259 -15.23 -5.57 -5.59
CA LYS A 259 -16.10 -4.39 -5.64
C LYS A 259 -15.34 -3.10 -5.39
N LYS A 260 -14.18 -3.17 -4.75
CA LYS A 260 -13.31 -2.03 -4.47
C LYS A 260 -12.07 -2.12 -5.35
N LEU A 261 -12.16 -1.48 -6.51
CA LEU A 261 -11.06 -1.42 -7.46
C LEU A 261 -10.54 0.01 -7.57
N LYS A 262 -9.24 0.14 -7.76
CA LYS A 262 -8.55 1.35 -8.21
C LYS A 262 -7.95 1.09 -9.60
N ALA A 263 -7.66 2.15 -10.35
CA ALA A 263 -6.95 2.02 -11.60
C ALA A 263 -5.46 2.38 -11.41
N GLU A 264 -4.56 1.50 -11.76
CA GLU A 264 -3.12 1.77 -11.82
C GLU A 264 -2.76 2.15 -13.25
N ILE A 265 -2.53 3.47 -13.47
CA ILE A 265 -2.26 4.04 -14.79
C ILE A 265 -0.77 4.33 -14.92
N LYS A 266 -0.16 3.91 -16.03
CA LYS A 266 1.24 4.17 -16.35
C LYS A 266 1.35 5.42 -17.22
N ILE A 267 1.93 6.47 -16.68
CA ILE A 267 2.14 7.76 -17.36
C ILE A 267 3.61 7.90 -17.73
N ALA A 268 3.89 8.38 -18.94
CA ALA A 268 5.27 8.63 -19.36
C ALA A 268 5.95 9.66 -18.43
N GLU A 269 7.22 9.43 -18.06
CA GLU A 269 8.00 10.30 -17.17
C GLU A 269 8.01 11.76 -17.64
N THR A 270 8.04 11.98 -18.95
CA THR A 270 8.02 13.34 -19.54
C THR A 270 6.73 14.10 -19.30
N GLN A 271 5.61 13.39 -19.02
CA GLN A 271 4.27 13.94 -18.84
C GLN A 271 3.83 13.99 -17.38
N VAL A 272 4.48 13.22 -16.49
CA VAL A 272 4.09 13.10 -15.08
C VAL A 272 4.41 14.34 -14.25
N LYS A 273 5.26 15.25 -14.75
CA LYS A 273 5.73 16.43 -14.01
C LYS A 273 4.62 17.33 -13.47
N ASP A 274 3.50 17.39 -14.20
CA ASP A 274 2.36 18.27 -13.88
C ASP A 274 1.19 17.48 -13.25
N VAL A 275 1.38 16.18 -13.00
CA VAL A 275 0.40 15.32 -12.36
C VAL A 275 0.47 15.50 -10.85
N ALA A 276 -0.66 15.77 -10.21
CA ALA A 276 -0.77 16.00 -8.77
C ALA A 276 -1.91 15.17 -8.14
N ILE A 277 -1.74 14.81 -6.87
CA ILE A 277 -2.76 14.12 -6.10
C ILE A 277 -4.03 14.99 -6.02
N GLY A 278 -5.19 14.35 -6.17
CA GLY A 278 -6.51 15.00 -6.17
C GLY A 278 -6.98 15.51 -7.54
N GLN A 279 -6.15 15.48 -8.59
CA GLN A 279 -6.61 15.80 -9.95
C GLN A 279 -7.64 14.77 -10.43
N LYS A 280 -8.61 15.26 -11.23
CA LYS A 280 -9.65 14.43 -11.82
C LYS A 280 -9.09 13.53 -12.90
N ALA A 281 -9.63 12.31 -12.95
CA ALA A 281 -9.31 11.34 -13.98
C ALA A 281 -10.57 10.67 -14.50
N ALA A 282 -10.55 10.30 -15.78
CA ALA A 282 -11.56 9.48 -16.43
C ALA A 282 -10.93 8.16 -16.85
N ILE A 283 -11.52 7.05 -16.44
CA ILE A 283 -11.04 5.70 -16.71
C ILE A 283 -12.00 5.02 -17.68
N ASP A 284 -11.53 4.76 -18.88
CA ASP A 284 -12.28 4.00 -19.87
C ASP A 284 -11.99 2.50 -19.71
N THR A 285 -13.01 1.78 -19.31
CA THR A 285 -12.96 0.33 -19.10
C THR A 285 -13.38 -0.45 -20.36
N ARG A 286 -13.62 0.23 -21.48
CA ARG A 286 -14.23 -0.29 -22.72
C ARG A 286 -15.70 -0.72 -22.57
N ASN A 287 -16.18 -0.86 -21.34
CA ASN A 287 -17.59 -1.13 -21.01
C ASN A 287 -18.29 0.12 -20.43
N GLY A 288 -17.57 1.23 -20.33
CA GLY A 288 -18.03 2.50 -19.79
C GLY A 288 -16.88 3.32 -19.23
N VAL A 289 -17.07 4.63 -19.20
CA VAL A 289 -16.12 5.58 -18.62
C VAL A 289 -16.56 5.87 -17.20
N VAL A 290 -15.66 5.69 -16.24
CA VAL A 290 -15.86 6.01 -14.82
C VAL A 290 -14.96 7.17 -14.42
N LYS A 291 -15.47 8.04 -13.54
CA LYS A 291 -14.73 9.15 -12.99
C LYS A 291 -14.00 8.72 -11.73
N GLY A 292 -12.87 9.35 -11.49
CA GLY A 292 -12.07 9.16 -10.31
C GLY A 292 -11.12 10.33 -10.09
N HIS A 293 -10.26 10.19 -9.10
CA HIS A 293 -9.23 11.16 -8.79
C HIS A 293 -7.91 10.46 -8.45
N ILE A 294 -6.82 11.17 -8.65
CA ILE A 294 -5.48 10.65 -8.32
C ILE A 294 -5.36 10.54 -6.79
N SER A 295 -5.15 9.33 -6.32
CA SER A 295 -4.95 9.02 -4.89
C SER A 295 -3.47 8.88 -4.52
N ARG A 296 -2.63 8.39 -5.44
CA ARG A 296 -1.20 8.17 -5.21
C ARG A 296 -0.40 8.29 -6.52
N ILE A 297 0.81 8.79 -6.41
CA ILE A 297 1.80 8.81 -7.49
C ILE A 297 3.03 8.05 -6.97
N ASP A 298 3.47 7.03 -7.71
CA ASP A 298 4.66 6.27 -7.34
C ASP A 298 5.90 7.15 -7.53
N PRO A 299 6.80 7.25 -6.55
CA PRO A 299 8.02 8.05 -6.68
C PRO A 299 9.06 7.43 -7.63
N SER A 300 8.90 6.17 -8.00
CA SER A 300 9.85 5.43 -8.83
C SER A 300 9.43 5.43 -10.31
N VAL A 301 10.44 5.56 -11.18
CA VAL A 301 10.28 5.41 -12.63
C VAL A 301 10.63 3.99 -13.02
N LEU A 302 9.70 3.29 -13.66
CA LEU A 302 9.89 1.95 -14.18
C LEU A 302 9.67 1.92 -15.69
N ASN A 303 10.69 1.53 -16.45
CA ASN A 303 10.63 1.46 -17.92
C ASN A 303 10.17 2.79 -18.58
N GLY A 304 10.63 3.94 -18.06
CA GLY A 304 10.28 5.28 -18.58
C GLY A 304 8.84 5.72 -18.27
N THR A 305 8.16 5.04 -17.35
CA THR A 305 6.82 5.38 -16.88
C THR A 305 6.76 5.47 -15.37
N VAL A 306 5.84 6.29 -14.87
CA VAL A 306 5.48 6.41 -13.45
C VAL A 306 4.07 5.84 -13.28
N THR A 307 3.87 5.03 -12.25
CA THR A 307 2.56 4.48 -11.92
C THR A 307 1.77 5.50 -11.09
N VAL A 308 0.56 5.78 -11.52
CA VAL A 308 -0.38 6.68 -10.85
C VAL A 308 -1.63 5.88 -10.47
N ASP A 309 -1.95 5.85 -9.19
CA ASP A 309 -3.17 5.22 -8.68
C ASP A 309 -4.33 6.21 -8.75
N VAL A 310 -5.40 5.80 -9.36
CA VAL A 310 -6.65 6.54 -9.46
C VAL A 310 -7.73 5.82 -8.65
N ALA A 311 -8.22 6.48 -7.60
CA ALA A 311 -9.40 6.03 -6.86
C ALA A 311 -10.65 6.29 -7.71
N ILE A 312 -11.55 5.33 -7.78
CA ILE A 312 -12.77 5.40 -8.58
C ILE A 312 -13.89 5.96 -7.70
N ASP A 313 -14.48 7.07 -8.14
CA ASP A 313 -15.55 7.76 -7.40
C ASP A 313 -16.95 7.26 -7.82
N ASP A 314 -17.10 6.81 -9.06
CA ASP A 314 -18.36 6.32 -9.62
C ASP A 314 -18.55 4.82 -9.38
N ALA A 315 -19.77 4.33 -9.56
CA ALA A 315 -20.05 2.89 -9.56
C ALA A 315 -19.36 2.21 -10.76
N LEU A 316 -18.70 1.08 -10.49
CA LEU A 316 -18.03 0.30 -11.52
C LEU A 316 -19.06 -0.25 -12.54
N PRO A 317 -18.77 -0.19 -13.85
CA PRO A 317 -19.62 -0.74 -14.87
C PRO A 317 -19.70 -2.26 -14.80
N GLN A 318 -20.74 -2.84 -15.39
CA GLN A 318 -20.86 -4.30 -15.48
C GLN A 318 -19.66 -4.88 -16.25
N GLY A 319 -19.07 -5.95 -15.69
CA GLY A 319 -17.89 -6.59 -16.26
C GLY A 319 -16.55 -6.02 -15.78
N ALA A 320 -16.52 -4.98 -14.95
CA ALA A 320 -15.31 -4.55 -14.27
C ALA A 320 -14.81 -5.67 -13.34
N ARG A 321 -13.56 -6.04 -13.49
CA ARG A 321 -12.91 -7.12 -12.72
C ARG A 321 -11.42 -6.81 -12.53
N PRO A 322 -10.80 -7.39 -11.53
CA PRO A 322 -9.35 -7.29 -11.37
C PRO A 322 -8.60 -7.67 -12.65
N ASP A 323 -7.47 -7.02 -12.86
CA ASP A 323 -6.56 -7.19 -14.01
C ASP A 323 -7.17 -6.79 -15.38
N LEU A 324 -8.36 -6.13 -15.41
CA LEU A 324 -8.91 -5.56 -16.64
C LEU A 324 -8.05 -4.38 -17.11
N SER A 325 -7.61 -4.42 -18.38
CA SER A 325 -6.90 -3.30 -19.00
C SER A 325 -7.82 -2.12 -19.22
N VAL A 326 -7.36 -0.92 -18.87
CA VAL A 326 -8.10 0.34 -18.97
C VAL A 326 -7.25 1.44 -19.57
N ASP A 327 -7.92 2.43 -20.14
CA ASP A 327 -7.31 3.67 -20.60
C ASP A 327 -7.64 4.80 -19.62
N GLY A 328 -6.63 5.40 -18.99
CA GLY A 328 -6.80 6.53 -18.08
C GLY A 328 -6.48 7.86 -18.74
N THR A 329 -7.37 8.83 -18.57
CA THR A 329 -7.15 10.23 -18.96
C THR A 329 -7.19 11.11 -17.72
N ILE A 330 -6.12 11.83 -17.44
CA ILE A 330 -5.97 12.70 -16.27
C ILE A 330 -6.06 14.15 -16.73
N GLU A 331 -6.93 14.93 -16.07
CA GLU A 331 -7.06 16.38 -16.29
C GLU A 331 -5.98 17.11 -15.49
N LEU A 332 -5.01 17.73 -16.21
CA LEU A 332 -3.92 18.47 -15.58
C LEU A 332 -4.35 19.88 -15.20
N GLU A 333 -4.82 20.65 -16.18
CA GLU A 333 -5.24 22.04 -16.01
C GLU A 333 -6.23 22.47 -17.09
N ASN A 334 -7.03 23.49 -16.78
CA ASN A 334 -7.92 24.12 -17.75
C ASN A 334 -7.43 25.54 -18.03
N LEU A 335 -6.88 25.73 -19.24
CA LEU A 335 -6.39 27.02 -19.73
C LEU A 335 -7.59 27.82 -20.25
N LYS A 336 -7.91 28.94 -19.61
CA LYS A 336 -9.18 29.66 -19.85
C LYS A 336 -9.27 30.37 -21.20
N ASP A 337 -8.15 30.95 -21.73
CA ASP A 337 -8.14 31.69 -22.95
C ASP A 337 -6.76 31.62 -23.64
N VAL A 338 -6.60 30.61 -24.49
CA VAL A 338 -5.39 30.35 -25.25
C VAL A 338 -5.70 30.15 -26.72
N LEU A 339 -4.70 30.41 -27.59
CA LEU A 339 -4.75 29.95 -28.98
C LEU A 339 -4.32 28.47 -29.01
N TYR A 340 -5.12 27.63 -29.63
CA TYR A 340 -4.82 26.20 -29.76
C TYR A 340 -5.29 25.64 -31.09
N VAL A 341 -4.68 24.55 -31.48
CA VAL A 341 -5.04 23.76 -32.66
C VAL A 341 -4.91 22.29 -32.35
N GLY A 342 -5.49 21.43 -33.14
CA GLY A 342 -5.28 19.97 -33.04
C GLY A 342 -3.79 19.64 -33.04
N ARG A 343 -3.43 18.58 -32.36
CA ARG A 343 -2.01 18.20 -32.17
C ARG A 343 -1.40 17.74 -33.50
N PRO A 344 -0.37 18.42 -34.03
CA PRO A 344 0.33 17.98 -35.23
C PRO A 344 1.13 16.70 -34.97
N VAL A 345 1.30 15.86 -35.97
CA VAL A 345 2.04 14.58 -35.86
C VAL A 345 3.46 14.79 -35.32
N ARG A 346 4.11 15.90 -35.64
CA ARG A 346 5.45 16.27 -35.19
C ARG A 346 5.44 17.54 -34.32
N GLY A 347 4.73 17.47 -33.20
CA GLY A 347 4.63 18.61 -32.28
C GLY A 347 4.96 18.18 -30.86
N GLN A 348 6.16 18.53 -30.36
CA GLN A 348 6.48 18.40 -28.95
C GLN A 348 6.12 19.70 -28.21
N SER A 349 5.81 19.59 -26.91
CA SER A 349 5.58 20.74 -26.05
C SER A 349 6.81 21.66 -26.06
N ASP A 350 6.56 22.97 -26.06
CA ASP A 350 7.59 24.02 -26.00
C ASP A 350 8.59 24.07 -27.18
N ALA A 351 8.27 23.38 -28.28
CA ALA A 351 9.09 23.32 -29.47
C ALA A 351 8.70 24.43 -30.50
N THR A 352 9.64 24.80 -31.34
CA THR A 352 9.35 25.59 -32.53
C THR A 352 9.40 24.70 -33.76
N ILE A 353 8.27 24.62 -34.47
CA ILE A 353 8.13 23.78 -35.65
C ILE A 353 7.65 24.57 -36.86
N GLY A 354 7.96 24.10 -38.06
CA GLY A 354 7.38 24.65 -39.31
C GLY A 354 6.03 23.97 -39.56
N LEU A 355 4.94 24.72 -39.61
CA LEU A 355 3.62 24.28 -40.05
C LEU A 355 3.25 25.00 -41.36
N PHE A 356 2.52 24.27 -42.22
CA PHE A 356 1.98 24.85 -43.44
C PHE A 356 0.62 25.51 -43.17
N LYS A 357 0.56 26.84 -43.27
CA LYS A 357 -0.68 27.61 -43.17
C LYS A 357 -1.32 27.69 -44.56
N LEU A 358 -2.56 27.30 -44.64
CA LEU A 358 -3.38 27.38 -45.86
C LEU A 358 -3.68 28.86 -46.21
N ALA A 359 -3.61 29.17 -47.46
CA ALA A 359 -4.15 30.43 -48.00
C ALA A 359 -5.69 30.42 -47.93
N ASP A 360 -6.32 31.61 -47.94
CA ASP A 360 -7.76 31.74 -47.79
C ASP A 360 -8.56 31.01 -48.91
N ASP A 361 -7.97 30.92 -50.10
CA ASP A 361 -8.53 30.19 -51.26
C ASP A 361 -8.29 28.69 -51.21
N GLY A 362 -7.48 28.23 -50.27
CA GLY A 362 -7.13 26.80 -50.06
C GLY A 362 -6.33 26.16 -51.20
N SER A 363 -5.79 26.95 -52.14
CA SER A 363 -5.02 26.46 -53.32
C SER A 363 -3.53 26.25 -53.01
N GLU A 364 -3.01 27.00 -52.05
CA GLU A 364 -1.61 26.97 -51.67
C GLU A 364 -1.48 26.97 -50.12
N ALA A 365 -0.35 26.48 -49.61
CA ALA A 365 0.02 26.62 -48.22
C ALA A 365 1.44 27.10 -48.07
N VAL A 366 1.64 28.00 -47.10
CA VAL A 366 2.93 28.68 -46.82
C VAL A 366 3.44 28.18 -45.47
N ARG A 367 4.70 27.84 -45.42
CA ARG A 367 5.36 27.41 -44.19
C ARG A 367 5.56 28.59 -43.23
N VAL A 368 5.09 28.40 -41.99
CA VAL A 368 5.19 29.38 -40.91
C VAL A 368 5.88 28.72 -39.74
N ASN A 369 6.86 29.38 -39.15
CA ASN A 369 7.46 28.94 -37.90
C ASN A 369 6.50 29.24 -36.75
N VAL A 370 6.09 28.19 -36.07
CA VAL A 370 5.11 28.23 -34.98
C VAL A 370 5.80 27.81 -33.70
N LYS A 371 5.73 28.65 -32.67
CA LYS A 371 6.17 28.29 -31.32
C LYS A 371 5.00 27.65 -30.60
N LEU A 372 5.13 26.37 -30.34
CA LEU A 372 4.17 25.60 -29.55
C LEU A 372 4.38 25.88 -28.05
N GLY A 373 3.31 25.78 -27.29
CA GLY A 373 3.33 25.83 -25.84
C GLY A 373 2.99 24.47 -25.26
N ARG A 374 2.12 24.46 -24.25
CA ARG A 374 1.65 23.25 -23.56
C ARG A 374 0.82 22.37 -24.50
N SER A 375 1.02 21.06 -24.42
CA SER A 375 0.26 20.10 -25.22
C SER A 375 -0.69 19.25 -24.35
N SER A 376 -1.83 18.93 -24.94
CA SER A 376 -2.82 17.98 -24.47
C SER A 376 -2.79 16.71 -25.32
N VAL A 377 -3.65 15.75 -25.04
CA VAL A 377 -3.81 14.52 -25.84
C VAL A 377 -4.12 14.87 -27.30
N ASN A 378 -5.10 15.75 -27.55
CA ASN A 378 -5.65 16.04 -28.86
C ASN A 378 -5.35 17.45 -29.38
N ALA A 379 -4.78 18.35 -28.57
CA ALA A 379 -4.56 19.75 -28.91
C ALA A 379 -3.20 20.25 -28.43
N VAL A 380 -2.72 21.34 -29.02
CA VAL A 380 -1.50 22.04 -28.61
C VAL A 380 -1.73 23.55 -28.58
N GLU A 381 -1.22 24.20 -27.55
CA GLU A 381 -1.23 25.64 -27.38
C GLU A 381 -0.28 26.29 -28.40
N ILE A 382 -0.69 27.43 -28.98
CA ILE A 382 0.13 28.23 -29.90
C ILE A 382 0.53 29.51 -29.18
N LEU A 383 1.83 29.69 -28.98
CA LEU A 383 2.40 30.88 -28.35
C LEU A 383 2.68 31.98 -29.38
N GLN A 384 3.20 31.62 -30.59
CA GLN A 384 3.58 32.55 -31.64
C GLN A 384 3.45 31.91 -33.02
N GLY A 385 3.26 32.75 -34.05
CA GLY A 385 3.31 32.35 -35.46
C GLY A 385 1.97 32.22 -36.15
N LEU A 386 0.86 32.06 -35.41
CA LEU A 386 -0.48 31.92 -35.97
C LEU A 386 -1.51 32.81 -35.22
N LYS A 387 -2.64 33.04 -35.87
CA LYS A 387 -3.81 33.80 -35.34
C LYS A 387 -5.04 32.91 -35.33
N ALA A 388 -6.02 33.30 -34.50
CA ALA A 388 -7.34 32.64 -34.54
C ALA A 388 -7.95 32.75 -35.94
N GLY A 389 -8.52 31.62 -36.43
CA GLY A 389 -9.05 31.48 -37.77
C GLY A 389 -8.06 30.97 -38.84
N ASP A 390 -6.74 30.97 -38.53
CA ASP A 390 -5.76 30.41 -39.47
C ASP A 390 -5.96 28.91 -39.62
N LYS A 391 -5.95 28.40 -40.84
CA LYS A 391 -6.01 26.96 -41.13
C LYS A 391 -4.61 26.42 -41.35
N VAL A 392 -4.24 25.35 -40.68
CA VAL A 392 -2.92 24.71 -40.74
C VAL A 392 -3.01 23.24 -41.01
N ILE A 393 -1.98 22.66 -41.61
CA ILE A 393 -1.89 21.24 -41.93
C ILE A 393 -1.21 20.54 -40.75
N LEU A 394 -1.89 19.55 -40.16
CA LEU A 394 -1.43 18.78 -39.01
C LEU A 394 -0.75 17.47 -39.39
N SER A 395 -0.99 16.93 -40.59
CA SER A 395 -0.34 15.74 -41.12
C SER A 395 1.18 15.89 -41.24
N ASP A 396 1.90 14.76 -41.32
CA ASP A 396 3.36 14.78 -41.50
C ASP A 396 3.75 15.37 -42.85
N MET A 397 4.32 16.56 -42.81
CA MET A 397 4.79 17.28 -43.98
C MET A 397 6.32 17.26 -44.12
N SER A 398 7.03 16.35 -43.47
CA SER A 398 8.49 16.26 -43.46
C SER A 398 9.14 16.13 -44.80
N ALA A 399 8.45 15.51 -45.79
CA ALA A 399 8.93 15.41 -47.16
C ALA A 399 9.07 16.76 -47.84
N TRP A 400 8.42 17.82 -47.34
CA TRP A 400 8.43 19.17 -47.90
C TRP A 400 9.09 20.20 -46.95
N ASP A 401 9.86 19.75 -45.96
CA ASP A 401 10.55 20.65 -45.02
C ASP A 401 11.57 21.61 -45.69
N ALA A 402 12.04 21.26 -46.89
CA ALA A 402 12.98 22.06 -47.63
C ALA A 402 12.34 23.21 -48.44
N VAL A 403 10.99 23.29 -48.52
CA VAL A 403 10.27 24.28 -49.33
C VAL A 403 9.39 25.17 -48.46
N ASP A 404 9.30 26.45 -48.82
CA ASP A 404 8.50 27.43 -48.09
C ASP A 404 7.04 27.49 -48.53
N ARG A 405 6.71 26.87 -49.66
CA ARG A 405 5.37 26.88 -50.22
C ARG A 405 5.07 25.59 -50.96
N ILE A 406 3.84 25.12 -50.80
CA ILE A 406 3.28 23.94 -51.52
C ILE A 406 1.97 24.34 -52.20
N ARG A 407 1.62 23.71 -53.31
CA ARG A 407 0.32 23.83 -53.96
C ARG A 407 -0.52 22.61 -53.73
N LEU A 408 -1.80 22.78 -53.47
CA LEU A 408 -2.75 21.71 -53.22
C LEU A 408 -3.54 21.39 -54.49
N ARG A 409 -3.65 20.10 -54.80
CA ARG A 409 -4.40 19.60 -55.96
C ARG A 409 -5.56 18.72 -55.52
#